data_6efe4dfb1b109767258b5c4b49ddfd65
#
_entry.id   6efe4dfb1b109767258b5c4b49ddfd65
#
_cell.length_a   1.000
_cell.length_b   1.000
_cell.length_c   1.000
_cell.angle_alpha   90.00
_cell.angle_beta   90.00
_cell.angle_gamma   90.00
#
_symmetry.space_group_name_H-M   'P 1'
#
loop_
_entity.id
_entity.type
_entity.pdbx_description
1 polymer ?
#
loop_
_entity_poly.entity_id
_entity_poly.type
_entity_poly.pdbx_seq_one_letter_code
_entity_poly.pdbx_strand_id
1 'polypeptide(L)'
;DNSGDADHVGIVEKANNSLLTVIEGNNGNYPDDKVRRREIYSESFLIFGYARPDYSKLKNKISFPLLRKGNAGTYVKILQAFLTAYRYNIGNYGIDGEFGSDTELAVKQFQKNSEIEVDGIVGEDTWNKLFK
;
A
#
# COMPACT_ATOMS: atom_id res chain seq x y z
N ASP A 1 10.59 -12.86 -30.01
CA ASP A 1 11.05 -13.95 -30.85
C ASP A 1 9.87 -14.57 -31.61
N ASN A 2 10.08 -15.56 -32.45
CA ASN A 2 9.00 -16.21 -33.21
C ASN A 2 8.55 -17.55 -32.60
N SER A 3 8.79 -17.76 -31.31
CA SER A 3 8.44 -19.02 -30.62
C SER A 3 6.93 -19.21 -30.44
N GLY A 4 6.16 -18.11 -30.54
CA GLY A 4 4.72 -18.11 -30.22
C GLY A 4 4.42 -18.03 -28.75
N ASP A 5 5.43 -17.95 -27.90
CA ASP A 5 5.29 -17.74 -26.46
C ASP A 5 5.26 -16.25 -26.13
N ALA A 6 4.60 -15.88 -25.04
CA ALA A 6 4.61 -14.52 -24.55
C ALA A 6 5.99 -14.23 -23.92
N ASP A 7 6.72 -13.29 -24.50
CA ASP A 7 8.06 -12.89 -24.09
C ASP A 7 8.11 -11.56 -23.34
N HIS A 8 6.98 -10.91 -23.20
CA HIS A 8 6.88 -9.59 -22.58
C HIS A 8 5.57 -9.38 -21.84
N VAL A 9 5.62 -8.67 -20.74
CA VAL A 9 4.46 -8.31 -19.91
C VAL A 9 4.44 -6.80 -19.64
N GLY A 10 3.29 -6.19 -19.86
CA GLY A 10 3.03 -4.81 -19.54
C GLY A 10 1.87 -4.66 -18.56
N ILE A 11 1.84 -3.55 -17.85
CA ILE A 11 0.72 -3.17 -16.96
C ILE A 11 -0.20 -2.22 -17.72
N VAL A 12 -1.47 -2.55 -17.83
CA VAL A 12 -2.48 -1.64 -18.39
C VAL A 12 -2.79 -0.55 -17.36
N GLU A 13 -2.37 0.68 -17.64
CA GLU A 13 -2.65 1.86 -16.82
C GLU A 13 -4.05 2.42 -17.11
N LYS A 14 -4.42 2.45 -18.39
CA LYS A 14 -5.72 2.98 -18.84
C LYS A 14 -6.27 2.14 -19.98
N ALA A 15 -7.57 2.03 -20.03
CA ALA A 15 -8.29 1.45 -21.17
C ALA A 15 -9.41 2.41 -21.59
N ASN A 16 -9.44 2.77 -22.88
CA ASN A 16 -10.47 3.60 -23.46
C ASN A 16 -10.92 2.97 -24.79
N ASN A 17 -12.10 2.37 -24.77
CA ASN A 17 -12.58 1.54 -25.88
C ASN A 17 -11.55 0.45 -26.24
N SER A 18 -11.03 0.49 -27.47
CA SER A 18 -10.02 -0.45 -27.96
C SER A 18 -8.57 0.04 -27.78
N LEU A 19 -8.36 1.22 -27.22
CA LEU A 19 -7.02 1.77 -27.00
C LEU A 19 -6.59 1.57 -25.55
N LEU A 20 -5.42 0.95 -25.37
CA LEU A 20 -4.81 0.68 -24.07
C LEU A 20 -3.55 1.52 -23.90
N THR A 21 -3.44 2.20 -22.77
CA THR A 21 -2.15 2.77 -22.33
C THR A 21 -1.48 1.74 -21.44
N VAL A 22 -0.31 1.25 -21.83
CA VAL A 22 0.45 0.25 -21.08
C VAL A 22 1.78 0.80 -20.60
N ILE A 23 2.20 0.34 -19.44
CA ILE A 23 3.52 0.58 -18.86
C ILE A 23 4.29 -0.73 -18.97
N GLU A 24 5.41 -0.69 -19.67
CA GLU A 24 6.27 -1.84 -19.93
C GLU A 24 7.66 -1.58 -19.40
N GLY A 25 8.25 -2.57 -18.76
CA GLY A 25 9.66 -2.60 -18.44
C GLY A 25 10.45 -3.38 -19.47
N ASN A 26 11.78 -3.21 -19.49
CA ASN A 26 12.68 -3.94 -20.37
C ASN A 26 12.34 -3.80 -21.87
N ASN A 27 11.92 -2.58 -22.26
CA ASN A 27 11.59 -2.29 -23.65
C ASN A 27 12.76 -1.58 -24.35
N GLY A 28 13.75 -2.33 -24.72
CA GLY A 28 14.96 -1.87 -25.40
C GLY A 28 16.03 -2.95 -25.45
N ASN A 29 17.17 -2.63 -26.05
CA ASN A 29 18.35 -3.49 -26.02
C ASN A 29 19.25 -3.04 -24.86
N TYR A 30 19.79 -3.99 -24.12
CA TYR A 30 20.81 -3.69 -23.12
C TYR A 30 21.96 -2.86 -23.73
N PRO A 31 22.42 -1.76 -23.09
CA PRO A 31 22.08 -1.26 -21.76
C PRO A 31 20.92 -0.23 -21.71
N ASP A 32 20.16 -0.05 -22.76
CA ASP A 32 19.15 0.99 -22.91
C ASP A 32 17.75 0.57 -22.46
N ASP A 33 17.64 -0.48 -21.68
CA ASP A 33 16.38 -0.95 -21.11
C ASP A 33 15.71 0.13 -20.28
N LYS A 34 14.44 0.41 -20.59
CA LYS A 34 13.67 1.51 -19.98
C LYS A 34 12.25 1.06 -19.64
N VAL A 35 11.72 1.66 -18.62
CA VAL A 35 10.26 1.65 -18.40
C VAL A 35 9.64 2.68 -19.34
N ARG A 36 8.71 2.25 -20.17
CA ARG A 36 8.04 3.10 -21.15
C ARG A 36 6.53 3.02 -20.98
N ARG A 37 5.88 4.12 -21.31
CA ARG A 37 4.44 4.18 -21.51
C ARG A 37 4.18 4.25 -23.02
N ARG A 38 3.31 3.37 -23.51
CA ARG A 38 2.87 3.43 -24.91
C ARG A 38 1.38 3.10 -25.05
N GLU A 39 0.84 3.45 -26.17
CA GLU A 39 -0.54 3.14 -26.54
C GLU A 39 -0.56 1.99 -27.56
N ILE A 40 -1.41 1.01 -27.31
CA ILE A 40 -1.62 -0.15 -28.19
C ILE A 40 -3.13 -0.42 -28.33
N TYR A 41 -3.55 -0.93 -29.47
CA TYR A 41 -4.92 -1.38 -29.65
C TYR A 41 -5.13 -2.74 -28.96
N SER A 42 -6.27 -2.91 -28.29
CA SER A 42 -6.62 -4.15 -27.59
C SER A 42 -6.72 -5.37 -28.52
N GLU A 43 -6.97 -5.14 -29.81
CA GLU A 43 -7.02 -6.17 -30.86
C GLU A 43 -5.68 -6.38 -31.57
N SER A 44 -4.60 -5.80 -31.05
CA SER A 44 -3.28 -5.99 -31.62
C SER A 44 -2.86 -7.47 -31.54
N PHE A 45 -2.33 -8.00 -32.65
CA PHE A 45 -1.77 -9.35 -32.69
C PHE A 45 -0.58 -9.55 -31.74
N LEU A 46 -0.02 -8.48 -31.18
CA LEU A 46 1.03 -8.50 -30.18
C LEU A 46 0.50 -8.81 -28.77
N ILE A 47 -0.82 -8.88 -28.57
CA ILE A 47 -1.44 -9.13 -27.27
C ILE A 47 -1.98 -10.56 -27.27
N PHE A 48 -1.31 -11.45 -26.54
CA PHE A 48 -1.72 -12.85 -26.39
C PHE A 48 -2.83 -13.05 -25.36
N GLY A 49 -3.06 -12.07 -24.48
CA GLY A 49 -4.12 -12.13 -23.51
C GLY A 49 -4.01 -11.09 -22.41
N TYR A 50 -5.03 -11.05 -21.58
CA TYR A 50 -5.11 -10.16 -20.41
C TYR A 50 -5.30 -10.99 -19.15
N ALA A 51 -4.58 -10.67 -18.10
CA ALA A 51 -4.83 -11.18 -16.78
C ALA A 51 -5.31 -10.04 -15.88
N ARG A 52 -6.44 -10.26 -15.24
CA ARG A 52 -6.89 -9.40 -14.14
C ARG A 52 -6.74 -10.21 -12.85
N PRO A 53 -5.83 -9.82 -11.96
CA PRO A 53 -5.71 -10.51 -10.68
C PRO A 53 -7.06 -10.51 -9.95
N ASP A 54 -7.49 -11.67 -9.51
CA ASP A 54 -8.71 -11.80 -8.70
C ASP A 54 -8.37 -11.45 -7.25
N TYR A 55 -8.48 -10.19 -6.93
CA TYR A 55 -8.24 -9.68 -5.58
C TYR A 55 -9.31 -10.13 -4.57
N SER A 56 -10.46 -10.68 -5.04
CA SER A 56 -11.49 -11.21 -4.14
C SER A 56 -11.00 -12.45 -3.37
N LYS A 57 -10.00 -13.14 -3.92
CA LYS A 57 -9.34 -14.28 -3.28
C LYS A 57 -8.26 -13.90 -2.29
N LEU A 58 -7.85 -12.63 -2.25
CA LEU A 58 -7.01 -12.10 -1.20
C LEU A 58 -7.83 -11.98 0.09
N LYS A 59 -8.21 -13.12 0.66
CA LYS A 59 -8.83 -13.21 1.98
C LYS A 59 -7.88 -12.81 3.10
N ASN A 60 -6.63 -12.53 2.80
CA ASN A 60 -5.71 -11.92 3.73
C ASN A 60 -5.97 -10.41 3.77
N LYS A 61 -7.08 -10.04 4.42
CA LYS A 61 -7.14 -8.74 5.07
C LYS A 61 -5.84 -8.61 5.84
N ILE A 62 -4.98 -7.65 5.49
CA ILE A 62 -3.79 -7.39 6.29
C ILE A 62 -4.33 -7.05 7.67
N SER A 63 -4.28 -8.02 8.56
CA SER A 63 -4.75 -7.87 9.93
C SER A 63 -3.60 -7.28 10.72
N PHE A 64 -3.70 -6.02 11.05
CA PHE A 64 -2.79 -5.42 12.01
C PHE A 64 -3.13 -5.90 13.41
N PRO A 65 -2.12 -6.17 14.24
CA PRO A 65 -2.36 -6.61 15.60
C PRO A 65 -3.04 -5.51 16.43
N LEU A 66 -3.79 -5.93 17.43
CA LEU A 66 -4.26 -5.04 18.47
C LEU A 66 -3.05 -4.55 19.27
N LEU A 67 -2.90 -3.21 19.40
CA LEU A 67 -1.84 -2.60 20.17
C LEU A 67 -2.40 -1.78 21.33
N ARG A 68 -1.71 -1.85 22.45
CA ARG A 68 -2.03 -1.10 23.66
C ARG A 68 -0.76 -0.83 24.45
N LYS A 69 -0.85 0.03 25.45
CA LYS A 69 0.24 0.32 26.37
C LYS A 69 0.89 -0.95 26.90
N GLY A 70 2.23 -0.98 26.86
CA GLY A 70 3.06 -2.12 27.21
C GLY A 70 3.42 -3.03 26.05
N ASN A 71 2.84 -2.83 24.85
CA ASN A 71 3.32 -3.53 23.66
C ASN A 71 4.59 -2.89 23.11
N ALA A 72 5.40 -3.69 22.40
CA ALA A 72 6.63 -3.24 21.78
C ALA A 72 6.87 -3.92 20.43
N GLY A 73 7.73 -3.32 19.60
CA GLY A 73 8.20 -3.90 18.35
C GLY A 73 7.76 -3.15 17.09
N THR A 74 7.87 -3.84 15.96
CA THR A 74 7.72 -3.23 14.62
C THR A 74 6.36 -2.57 14.41
N TYR A 75 5.28 -3.17 14.86
CA TYR A 75 3.94 -2.59 14.68
C TYR A 75 3.74 -1.33 15.53
N VAL A 76 4.40 -1.23 16.69
CA VAL A 76 4.41 0.01 17.47
C VAL A 76 5.21 1.09 16.75
N LYS A 77 6.34 0.78 16.13
CA LYS A 77 7.08 1.73 15.29
C LYS A 77 6.24 2.24 14.11
N ILE A 78 5.50 1.35 13.45
CA ILE A 78 4.58 1.72 12.37
C ILE A 78 3.52 2.69 12.88
N LEU A 79 2.88 2.39 14.00
CA LEU A 79 1.90 3.26 14.65
C LEU A 79 2.49 4.64 14.97
N GLN A 80 3.65 4.67 15.63
CA GLN A 80 4.34 5.90 16.01
C GLN A 80 4.71 6.75 14.79
N ALA A 81 5.11 6.09 13.68
CA ALA A 81 5.40 6.78 12.41
C ALA A 81 4.14 7.45 11.84
N PHE A 82 2.99 6.78 11.85
CA PHE A 82 1.72 7.38 11.43
C PHE A 82 1.31 8.54 12.33
N LEU A 83 1.35 8.36 13.65
CA LEU A 83 1.01 9.42 14.60
C LEU A 83 1.89 10.66 14.39
N THR A 84 3.19 10.45 14.18
CA THR A 84 4.14 11.54 13.89
C THR A 84 3.82 12.22 12.55
N ALA A 85 3.51 11.46 11.50
CA ALA A 85 3.13 11.99 10.19
C ALA A 85 1.85 12.83 10.28
N TYR A 86 0.90 12.45 11.13
CA TYR A 86 -0.29 13.22 11.45
C TYR A 86 -0.07 14.32 12.50
N ARG A 87 1.20 14.58 12.89
CA ARG A 87 1.63 15.61 13.82
C ARG A 87 1.13 15.45 15.26
N TYR A 88 0.86 14.22 15.68
CA TYR A 88 0.62 13.92 17.10
C TYR A 88 1.95 13.80 17.84
N ASN A 89 2.00 14.33 19.06
CA ASN A 89 3.17 14.23 19.90
C ASN A 89 3.24 12.86 20.57
N ILE A 90 4.27 12.09 20.26
CA ILE A 90 4.54 10.75 20.81
C ILE A 90 5.62 10.74 21.89
N GLY A 91 5.98 11.92 22.41
CA GLY A 91 7.01 12.09 23.44
C GLY A 91 8.42 12.27 22.89
N ASN A 92 9.38 12.40 23.82
CA ASN A 92 10.77 12.73 23.48
C ASN A 92 11.58 11.57 22.90
N TYR A 93 11.13 10.33 23.13
CA TYR A 93 11.79 9.13 22.58
C TYR A 93 11.50 8.88 21.10
N GLY A 94 10.48 9.57 20.56
CA GLY A 94 10.12 9.45 19.14
C GLY A 94 9.64 8.05 18.77
N ILE A 95 10.07 7.57 17.60
CA ILE A 95 9.69 6.25 17.05
C ILE A 95 10.63 5.18 17.63
N ASP A 96 10.46 4.87 18.92
CA ASP A 96 11.29 3.90 19.64
C ASP A 96 10.77 2.46 19.55
N GLY A 97 9.49 2.30 19.23
CA GLY A 97 8.83 1.01 19.17
C GLY A 97 8.27 0.53 20.51
N GLU A 98 8.20 1.40 21.52
CA GLU A 98 7.62 1.14 22.82
C GLU A 98 6.27 1.86 22.95
N PHE A 99 5.19 1.13 23.21
CA PHE A 99 3.89 1.73 23.44
C PHE A 99 3.79 2.25 24.88
N GLY A 100 4.41 3.39 25.12
CA GLY A 100 4.42 4.07 26.40
C GLY A 100 3.21 4.97 26.64
N SER A 101 3.26 5.78 27.68
CA SER A 101 2.18 6.69 28.06
C SER A 101 1.97 7.80 27.02
N ASP A 102 3.06 8.30 26.42
CA ASP A 102 2.99 9.37 25.41
C ASP A 102 2.37 8.84 24.11
N THR A 103 2.71 7.62 23.71
CA THR A 103 2.06 6.94 22.57
C THR A 103 0.59 6.71 22.84
N GLU A 104 0.20 6.28 24.05
CA GLU A 104 -1.20 6.08 24.43
C GLU A 104 -1.99 7.40 24.35
N LEU A 105 -1.40 8.49 24.84
CA LEU A 105 -2.03 9.81 24.80
C LEU A 105 -2.22 10.28 23.33
N ALA A 106 -1.21 10.09 22.49
CA ALA A 106 -1.29 10.41 21.08
C ALA A 106 -2.37 9.60 20.35
N VAL A 107 -2.50 8.29 20.67
CA VAL A 107 -3.58 7.44 20.16
C VAL A 107 -4.95 7.97 20.57
N LYS A 108 -5.17 8.30 21.85
CA LYS A 108 -6.43 8.86 22.32
C LYS A 108 -6.79 10.17 21.63
N GLN A 109 -5.80 11.04 21.39
CA GLN A 109 -6.02 12.29 20.66
C GLN A 109 -6.40 12.01 19.19
N PHE A 110 -5.71 11.08 18.55
CA PHE A 110 -6.04 10.65 17.20
C PHE A 110 -7.45 10.07 17.11
N GLN A 111 -7.81 9.17 18.02
CA GLN A 111 -9.14 8.55 18.08
C GLN A 111 -10.24 9.61 18.23
N LYS A 112 -10.05 10.58 19.14
CA LYS A 112 -10.97 11.71 19.34
C LYS A 112 -11.16 12.53 18.06
N ASN A 113 -10.06 12.87 17.39
CA ASN A 113 -10.11 13.68 16.16
C ASN A 113 -10.66 12.89 14.96
N SER A 114 -10.58 11.57 15.02
CA SER A 114 -11.11 10.66 13.99
C SER A 114 -12.56 10.23 14.25
N GLU A 115 -13.16 10.74 15.33
CA GLU A 115 -14.56 10.43 15.73
C GLU A 115 -14.83 8.93 15.90
N ILE A 116 -13.89 8.24 16.55
CA ILE A 116 -14.01 6.83 16.94
C ILE A 116 -13.91 6.69 18.45
N GLU A 117 -14.12 5.48 18.99
CA GLU A 117 -13.99 5.20 20.41
C GLU A 117 -12.61 5.60 20.94
N VAL A 118 -12.59 6.35 22.07
CA VAL A 118 -11.37 6.90 22.67
C VAL A 118 -10.94 6.02 23.84
N ASP A 119 -10.40 4.85 23.53
CA ASP A 119 -9.97 3.86 24.52
C ASP A 119 -8.44 3.79 24.69
N GLY A 120 -7.67 4.35 23.74
CA GLY A 120 -6.21 4.26 23.69
C GLY A 120 -5.70 2.91 23.18
N ILE A 121 -6.59 2.09 22.62
CA ILE A 121 -6.27 0.79 22.03
C ILE A 121 -6.32 0.91 20.51
N VAL A 122 -5.29 0.42 19.84
CA VAL A 122 -5.23 0.45 18.37
C VAL A 122 -5.79 -0.87 17.85
N GLY A 123 -7.11 -0.91 17.70
CA GLY A 123 -7.85 -2.00 17.07
C GLY A 123 -8.11 -1.73 15.58
N GLU A 124 -9.01 -2.54 15.00
CA GLU A 124 -9.35 -2.47 13.58
C GLU A 124 -9.80 -1.07 13.14
N ASP A 125 -10.68 -0.43 13.91
CA ASP A 125 -11.22 0.90 13.58
C ASP A 125 -10.13 1.97 13.59
N THR A 126 -9.22 1.91 14.58
CA THR A 126 -8.09 2.83 14.67
C THR A 126 -7.13 2.64 13.48
N TRP A 127 -6.78 1.39 13.16
CA TRP A 127 -5.95 1.11 11.99
C TRP A 127 -6.60 1.58 10.68
N ASN A 128 -7.88 1.30 10.49
CA ASN A 128 -8.61 1.72 9.29
C ASN A 128 -8.64 3.25 9.13
N LYS A 129 -8.63 4.01 10.21
CA LYS A 129 -8.55 5.48 10.18
C LYS A 129 -7.14 5.98 9.90
N LEU A 130 -6.10 5.28 10.40
CA LEU A 130 -4.69 5.63 10.16
C LEU A 130 -4.28 5.46 8.70
N PHE A 131 -4.92 4.54 7.95
CA PHE A 131 -4.62 4.26 6.54
C PHE A 131 -5.46 5.06 5.53
N LYS A 132 -6.28 5.98 5.98
CA LYS A 132 -7.09 6.86 5.11
C LYS A 132 -6.40 8.19 4.86
#